data_c4e197f0c20de6875db7f8311d566661
#
_entry.id   c4e197f0c20de6875db7f8311d566661
#
_cell.length_a   1.000
_cell.length_b   1.000
_cell.length_c   1.000
_cell.angle_alpha   90.00
_cell.angle_beta   90.00
_cell.angle_gamma   90.00
#
_symmetry.space_group_name_H-M   'P 1'
#
loop_
_entity.id
_entity.type
_entity.pdbx_description
1 polymer ?
#
loop_
_entity_poly.entity_id
_entity_poly.type
_entity_poly.pdbx_seq_one_letter_code
_entity_poly.pdbx_strand_id
1 'polypeptide(L)'
;MESVVSKYAAAIVSIARDENKCKEYKKIFASFSSVIFEHPEIAKYLESYFVKDEAKYAFVDELTKTYKSENFTNFIKLLCKKHLIYRFKDVEKEVNKLLNEQLNIDEGYLYSTEELSEKQIKKIEEAIAKRLGHEVELKNLVDPRLIGGVKVVIHDHVFDGSIKYKLETLENTLKERRSN
;
A
#
# COMPACT_ATOMS: atom_id res chain seq x y z
N MET A 1 -23.37 -2.63 -4.31
CA MET A 1 -23.58 -1.43 -3.45
C MET A 1 -22.21 -0.88 -3.10
N GLU A 2 -21.83 0.30 -3.62
CA GLU A 2 -20.56 0.94 -3.25
C GLU A 2 -20.52 1.17 -1.75
N SER A 3 -19.44 0.78 -1.11
CA SER A 3 -19.26 1.01 0.32
C SER A 3 -19.08 2.50 0.60
N VAL A 4 -19.44 2.96 1.78
CA VAL A 4 -19.18 4.37 2.19
C VAL A 4 -17.70 4.70 2.04
N VAL A 5 -16.81 3.76 2.35
CA VAL A 5 -15.36 3.89 2.20
C VAL A 5 -14.96 4.16 0.75
N SER A 6 -15.49 3.39 -0.21
CA SER A 6 -15.16 3.55 -1.63
C SER A 6 -15.56 4.94 -2.16
N LYS A 7 -16.68 5.49 -1.70
CA LYS A 7 -17.11 6.85 -2.11
C LYS A 7 -16.15 7.94 -1.64
N TYR A 8 -15.70 7.87 -0.37
CA TYR A 8 -14.73 8.83 0.16
C TYR A 8 -13.35 8.66 -0.49
N ALA A 9 -12.91 7.42 -0.72
CA ALA A 9 -11.68 7.15 -1.41
C ALA A 9 -11.69 7.69 -2.86
N ALA A 10 -12.76 7.44 -3.61
CA ALA A 10 -12.90 7.95 -4.97
C ALA A 10 -12.90 9.49 -5.01
N ALA A 11 -13.53 10.16 -4.05
CA ALA A 11 -13.57 11.63 -4.00
C ALA A 11 -12.17 12.22 -3.81
N ILE A 12 -11.39 11.72 -2.84
CA ILE A 12 -10.05 12.26 -2.59
C ILE A 12 -9.06 11.90 -3.72
N VAL A 13 -9.20 10.74 -4.33
CA VAL A 13 -8.39 10.33 -5.49
C VAL A 13 -8.70 11.21 -6.71
N SER A 14 -9.96 11.58 -6.93
CA SER A 14 -10.31 12.55 -7.99
C SER A 14 -9.60 13.89 -7.79
N ILE A 15 -9.57 14.40 -6.56
CA ILE A 15 -8.84 15.64 -6.21
C ILE A 15 -7.34 15.46 -6.47
N ALA A 16 -6.75 14.36 -6.01
CA ALA A 16 -5.32 14.07 -6.20
C ALA A 16 -4.94 14.00 -7.70
N ARG A 17 -5.83 13.45 -8.53
CA ARG A 17 -5.67 13.41 -9.98
C ARG A 17 -5.75 14.79 -10.60
N ASP A 18 -6.77 15.59 -10.24
CA ASP A 18 -6.98 16.93 -10.78
C ASP A 18 -5.82 17.89 -10.42
N GLU A 19 -5.18 17.67 -9.26
CA GLU A 19 -3.96 18.36 -8.83
C GLU A 19 -2.67 17.79 -9.45
N ASN A 20 -2.72 16.66 -10.17
CA ASN A 20 -1.53 15.90 -10.63
C ASN A 20 -0.60 15.48 -9.49
N LYS A 21 -1.12 15.16 -8.31
CA LYS A 21 -0.37 14.84 -7.09
C LYS A 21 -0.61 13.43 -6.55
N CYS A 22 -0.99 12.48 -7.40
CA CYS A 22 -1.30 11.10 -6.95
C CYS A 22 -0.18 10.46 -6.12
N LYS A 23 1.10 10.59 -6.54
CA LYS A 23 2.25 10.06 -5.79
C LYS A 23 2.47 10.78 -4.45
N GLU A 24 2.15 12.06 -4.36
CA GLU A 24 2.23 12.85 -3.13
C GLU A 24 1.14 12.42 -2.13
N TYR A 25 -0.11 12.32 -2.60
CA TYR A 25 -1.22 11.84 -1.77
C TYR A 25 -0.96 10.42 -1.23
N LYS A 26 -0.40 9.53 -2.03
CA LYS A 26 -0.02 8.19 -1.57
C LYS A 26 0.93 8.24 -0.37
N LYS A 27 1.97 9.09 -0.43
CA LYS A 27 2.91 9.29 0.68
C LYS A 27 2.24 9.92 1.89
N ILE A 28 1.36 10.89 1.70
CA ILE A 28 0.61 11.55 2.78
C ILE A 28 -0.26 10.53 3.52
N PHE A 29 -1.02 9.71 2.78
CA PHE A 29 -1.88 8.69 3.38
C PHE A 29 -1.08 7.66 4.16
N ALA A 30 0.03 7.16 3.62
CA ALA A 30 0.91 6.21 4.30
C ALA A 30 1.52 6.81 5.58
N SER A 31 2.03 8.05 5.52
CA SER A 31 2.60 8.73 6.67
C SER A 31 1.55 9.01 7.76
N PHE A 32 0.37 9.48 7.39
CA PHE A 32 -0.72 9.73 8.34
C PHE A 32 -1.22 8.42 8.97
N SER A 33 -1.29 7.35 8.21
CA SER A 33 -1.65 6.01 8.70
C SER A 33 -0.67 5.51 9.75
N SER A 34 0.64 5.71 9.53
CA SER A 34 1.67 5.36 10.52
C SER A 34 1.47 6.13 11.82
N VAL A 35 1.20 7.44 11.74
CA VAL A 35 0.93 8.27 12.93
C VAL A 35 -0.29 7.75 13.71
N ILE A 36 -1.39 7.44 13.02
CA ILE A 36 -2.60 6.91 13.67
C ILE A 36 -2.36 5.51 14.27
N PHE A 37 -1.52 4.69 13.64
CA PHE A 37 -1.19 3.35 14.12
C PHE A 37 -0.26 3.39 15.35
N GLU A 38 0.75 4.25 15.34
CA GLU A 38 1.70 4.42 16.45
C GLU A 38 1.05 5.11 17.66
N HIS A 39 0.01 5.95 17.43
CA HIS A 39 -0.69 6.75 18.41
C HIS A 39 -2.20 6.49 18.41
N PRO A 40 -2.66 5.32 18.88
CA PRO A 40 -4.09 4.97 18.86
C PRO A 40 -4.97 5.90 19.70
N GLU A 41 -4.37 6.66 20.64
CA GLU A 41 -5.05 7.71 21.39
C GLU A 41 -5.54 8.86 20.50
N ILE A 42 -4.85 9.14 19.39
CA ILE A 42 -5.28 10.15 18.41
C ILE A 42 -6.61 9.74 17.76
N ALA A 43 -6.70 8.49 17.31
CA ALA A 43 -7.95 7.98 16.73
C ALA A 43 -9.10 8.05 17.75
N LYS A 44 -8.86 7.61 18.99
CA LYS A 44 -9.85 7.68 20.08
C LYS A 44 -10.32 9.11 20.37
N TYR A 45 -9.38 10.07 20.37
CA TYR A 45 -9.72 11.48 20.56
C TYR A 45 -10.61 12.01 19.43
N LEU A 46 -10.25 11.75 18.20
CA LEU A 46 -10.99 12.19 17.02
C LEU A 46 -12.38 11.53 16.88
N GLU A 47 -12.55 10.31 17.39
CA GLU A 47 -13.81 9.58 17.39
C GLU A 47 -14.74 9.96 18.56
N SER A 48 -14.19 10.54 19.64
CA SER A 48 -14.93 10.80 20.87
C SER A 48 -16.13 11.71 20.65
N TYR A 49 -17.30 11.30 21.09
CA TYR A 49 -18.51 12.12 21.10
C TYR A 49 -18.48 13.23 22.17
N PHE A 50 -17.59 13.14 23.13
CA PHE A 50 -17.45 14.14 24.20
C PHE A 50 -16.56 15.33 23.82
N VAL A 51 -15.83 15.23 22.70
CA VAL A 51 -14.99 16.30 22.20
C VAL A 51 -15.76 17.07 21.14
N LYS A 52 -15.83 18.40 21.29
CA LYS A 52 -16.49 19.29 20.32
C LYS A 52 -15.77 19.25 18.97
N ASP A 53 -16.54 19.40 17.89
CA ASP A 53 -16.00 19.35 16.54
C ASP A 53 -14.93 20.42 16.28
N GLU A 54 -15.08 21.63 16.84
CA GLU A 54 -14.09 22.70 16.70
C GLU A 54 -12.73 22.30 17.28
N ALA A 55 -12.72 21.60 18.43
CA ALA A 55 -11.48 21.13 19.05
C ALA A 55 -10.83 20.02 18.22
N LYS A 56 -11.63 19.11 17.66
CA LYS A 56 -11.13 18.08 16.74
C LYS A 56 -10.52 18.69 15.48
N TYR A 57 -11.19 19.69 14.90
CA TYR A 57 -10.71 20.35 13.68
C TYR A 57 -9.41 21.12 13.91
N ALA A 58 -9.31 21.83 15.03
CA ALA A 58 -8.05 22.51 15.41
C ALA A 58 -6.91 21.51 15.60
N PHE A 59 -7.18 20.36 16.21
CA PHE A 59 -6.20 19.28 16.37
C PHE A 59 -5.80 18.67 15.03
N VAL A 60 -6.75 18.44 14.12
CA VAL A 60 -6.47 17.96 12.75
C VAL A 60 -5.61 18.96 11.97
N ASP A 61 -5.88 20.28 12.10
CA ASP A 61 -5.06 21.32 11.46
C ASP A 61 -3.60 21.24 11.88
N GLU A 62 -3.31 21.10 13.18
CA GLU A 62 -1.95 20.94 13.67
C GLU A 62 -1.32 19.61 13.23
N LEU A 63 -2.06 18.52 13.30
CA LEU A 63 -1.59 17.18 12.92
C LEU A 63 -1.22 17.08 11.45
N THR A 64 -1.97 17.76 10.58
CA THR A 64 -1.79 17.69 9.13
C THR A 64 -0.95 18.82 8.54
N LYS A 65 -0.51 19.77 9.36
CA LYS A 65 0.25 20.95 8.94
C LYS A 65 1.50 20.65 8.13
N THR A 66 2.19 19.57 8.46
CA THR A 66 3.41 19.13 7.77
C THR A 66 3.18 18.70 6.33
N TYR A 67 1.98 18.22 6.01
CA TYR A 67 1.64 17.71 4.67
C TYR A 67 1.35 18.83 3.66
N LYS A 68 1.08 20.07 4.12
CA LYS A 68 0.81 21.24 3.26
C LYS A 68 -0.27 21.00 2.20
N SER A 69 -1.25 20.17 2.51
CA SER A 69 -2.38 19.84 1.64
C SER A 69 -3.69 20.19 2.35
N GLU A 70 -4.31 21.30 1.93
CA GLU A 70 -5.58 21.74 2.49
C GLU A 70 -6.70 20.71 2.22
N ASN A 71 -6.71 20.15 1.01
CA ASN A 71 -7.70 19.13 0.63
C ASN A 71 -7.59 17.87 1.49
N PHE A 72 -6.35 17.42 1.81
CA PHE A 72 -6.15 16.31 2.74
C PHE A 72 -6.63 16.65 4.16
N THR A 73 -6.30 17.84 4.65
CA THR A 73 -6.76 18.33 5.97
C THR A 73 -8.28 18.34 6.05
N ASN A 74 -8.94 18.90 5.04
CA ASN A 74 -10.40 18.95 4.95
C ASN A 74 -11.01 17.55 4.83
N PHE A 75 -10.35 16.65 4.15
CA PHE A 75 -10.75 15.24 4.05
C PHE A 75 -10.73 14.56 5.44
N ILE A 76 -9.68 14.74 6.24
CA ILE A 76 -9.61 14.18 7.61
C ILE A 76 -10.70 14.80 8.50
N LYS A 77 -10.92 16.13 8.43
CA LYS A 77 -12.04 16.79 9.14
C LYS A 77 -13.41 16.21 8.75
N LEU A 78 -13.59 15.92 7.47
CA LEU A 78 -14.82 15.29 6.97
C LEU A 78 -15.00 13.88 7.54
N LEU A 79 -13.92 13.06 7.60
CA LEU A 79 -13.98 11.74 8.22
C LEU A 79 -14.30 11.82 9.72
N CYS A 80 -13.75 12.83 10.44
CA CYS A 80 -14.10 13.08 11.83
C CYS A 80 -15.58 13.40 11.98
N LYS A 81 -16.11 14.36 11.18
CA LYS A 81 -17.54 14.77 11.19
C LYS A 81 -18.48 13.60 10.90
N LYS A 82 -18.05 12.65 10.09
CA LYS A 82 -18.84 11.45 9.73
C LYS A 82 -18.58 10.25 10.63
N HIS A 83 -17.78 10.42 11.68
CA HIS A 83 -17.39 9.34 12.59
C HIS A 83 -16.81 8.12 11.84
N LEU A 84 -15.93 8.38 10.86
CA LEU A 84 -15.33 7.35 10.00
C LEU A 84 -13.82 7.19 10.24
N ILE A 85 -13.24 7.89 11.21
CA ILE A 85 -11.79 7.81 11.51
C ILE A 85 -11.38 6.39 11.89
N TYR A 86 -12.22 5.65 12.61
CA TYR A 86 -11.95 4.25 12.97
C TYR A 86 -11.78 3.34 11.73
N ARG A 87 -12.29 3.77 10.57
CA ARG A 87 -12.15 3.07 9.29
C ARG A 87 -11.04 3.66 8.42
N PHE A 88 -10.20 4.53 8.96
CA PHE A 88 -9.16 5.20 8.17
C PHE A 88 -8.26 4.20 7.44
N LYS A 89 -7.94 3.07 8.06
CA LYS A 89 -7.15 2.00 7.43
C LYS A 89 -7.83 1.38 6.20
N ASP A 90 -9.16 1.21 6.25
CA ASP A 90 -9.93 0.74 5.10
C ASP A 90 -9.95 1.79 3.99
N VAL A 91 -10.09 3.08 4.38
CA VAL A 91 -10.07 4.22 3.44
C VAL A 91 -8.70 4.32 2.77
N GLU A 92 -7.61 4.24 3.54
CA GLU A 92 -6.23 4.25 3.02
C GLU A 92 -6.02 3.12 2.00
N LYS A 93 -6.43 1.90 2.35
CA LYS A 93 -6.32 0.75 1.45
C LYS A 93 -7.02 0.98 0.11
N GLU A 94 -8.24 1.50 0.15
CA GLU A 94 -9.02 1.78 -1.06
C GLU A 94 -8.43 2.96 -1.85
N VAL A 95 -7.97 4.02 -1.16
CA VAL A 95 -7.25 5.14 -1.78
C VAL A 95 -5.99 4.66 -2.49
N ASN A 96 -5.16 3.84 -1.83
CA ASN A 96 -3.94 3.31 -2.42
C ASN A 96 -4.23 2.47 -3.67
N LYS A 97 -5.27 1.62 -3.62
CA LYS A 97 -5.71 0.84 -4.78
C LYS A 97 -6.07 1.75 -5.95
N LEU A 98 -6.93 2.74 -5.73
CA LEU A 98 -7.37 3.67 -6.78
C LEU A 98 -6.22 4.55 -7.30
N LEU A 99 -5.30 4.99 -6.43
CA LEU A 99 -4.12 5.73 -6.83
C LEU A 99 -3.17 4.87 -7.69
N ASN A 100 -3.00 3.58 -7.35
CA ASN A 100 -2.19 2.66 -8.13
C ASN A 100 -2.79 2.43 -9.51
N GLU A 101 -4.10 2.26 -9.61
CA GLU A 101 -4.81 2.19 -10.89
C GLU A 101 -4.56 3.45 -11.75
N GLN A 102 -4.63 4.65 -11.14
CA GLN A 102 -4.35 5.92 -11.83
C GLN A 102 -2.90 6.08 -12.27
N LEU A 103 -1.97 5.55 -11.50
CA LEU A 103 -0.52 5.62 -11.76
C LEU A 103 -0.02 4.46 -12.63
N ASN A 104 -0.88 3.51 -12.97
CA ASN A 104 -0.53 2.26 -13.65
C ASN A 104 0.58 1.50 -12.90
N ILE A 105 0.39 1.35 -11.58
CA ILE A 105 1.28 0.62 -10.68
C ILE A 105 0.59 -0.69 -10.30
N ASP A 106 1.23 -1.82 -10.57
CA ASP A 106 0.75 -3.12 -10.10
C ASP A 106 1.22 -3.41 -8.67
N GLU A 107 0.30 -3.83 -7.83
CA GLU A 107 0.63 -4.34 -6.49
C GLU A 107 0.87 -5.85 -6.53
N GLY A 108 1.90 -6.30 -5.79
CA GLY A 108 2.21 -7.72 -5.68
C GLY A 108 2.74 -8.11 -4.30
N TYR A 109 2.96 -9.41 -4.15
CA TYR A 109 3.56 -9.99 -2.95
C TYR A 109 4.93 -10.56 -3.27
N LEU A 110 5.89 -10.25 -2.41
CA LEU A 110 7.26 -10.75 -2.47
C LEU A 110 7.48 -11.70 -1.28
N TYR A 111 7.56 -12.97 -1.56
CA TYR A 111 7.84 -13.99 -0.55
C TYR A 111 9.34 -14.21 -0.44
N SER A 112 9.86 -14.24 0.78
CA SER A 112 11.27 -14.44 1.12
C SER A 112 11.43 -15.27 2.39
N THR A 113 12.61 -15.77 2.66
CA THR A 113 12.92 -16.52 3.89
C THR A 113 13.05 -15.64 5.12
N GLU A 114 13.34 -14.36 4.93
CA GLU A 114 13.52 -13.34 5.98
C GLU A 114 13.00 -12.00 5.50
N GLU A 115 12.83 -11.06 6.42
CA GLU A 115 12.40 -9.71 6.08
C GLU A 115 13.49 -8.98 5.28
N LEU A 116 13.11 -8.48 4.11
CA LEU A 116 14.03 -7.79 3.21
C LEU A 116 14.09 -6.30 3.51
N SER A 117 15.26 -5.72 3.35
CA SER A 117 15.43 -4.27 3.42
C SER A 117 14.74 -3.57 2.25
N GLU A 118 14.34 -2.31 2.44
CA GLU A 118 13.72 -1.49 1.39
C GLU A 118 14.57 -1.43 0.10
N LYS A 119 15.91 -1.41 0.24
CA LYS A 119 16.83 -1.42 -0.90
C LYS A 119 16.76 -2.71 -1.72
N GLN A 120 16.58 -3.84 -1.04
CA GLN A 120 16.45 -5.14 -1.71
C GLN A 120 15.10 -5.24 -2.41
N ILE A 121 14.02 -4.80 -1.75
CA ILE A 121 12.67 -4.77 -2.33
C ILE A 121 12.68 -3.91 -3.59
N LYS A 122 13.20 -2.67 -3.53
CA LYS A 122 13.28 -1.78 -4.69
C LYS A 122 14.03 -2.37 -5.89
N LYS A 123 15.16 -3.07 -5.65
CA LYS A 123 15.87 -3.74 -6.74
C LYS A 123 15.04 -4.83 -7.42
N ILE A 124 14.22 -5.54 -6.65
CA ILE A 124 13.34 -6.57 -7.18
C ILE A 124 12.20 -5.92 -7.95
N GLU A 125 11.58 -4.87 -7.40
CA GLU A 125 10.55 -4.07 -8.08
C GLU A 125 11.05 -3.55 -9.43
N GLU A 126 12.23 -2.94 -9.49
CA GLU A 126 12.86 -2.46 -10.73
C GLU A 126 13.09 -3.58 -11.76
N ALA A 127 13.51 -4.77 -11.29
CA ALA A 127 13.74 -5.91 -12.16
C ALA A 127 12.43 -6.46 -12.74
N ILE A 128 11.37 -6.51 -11.95
CA ILE A 128 10.05 -6.95 -12.38
C ILE A 128 9.39 -5.88 -13.26
N ALA A 129 9.48 -4.60 -12.90
CA ALA A 129 8.95 -3.49 -13.68
C ALA A 129 9.53 -3.46 -15.11
N LYS A 130 10.81 -3.75 -15.29
CA LYS A 130 11.45 -3.91 -16.61
C LYS A 130 10.85 -5.03 -17.44
N ARG A 131 10.36 -6.10 -16.81
CA ARG A 131 9.74 -7.24 -17.51
C ARG A 131 8.29 -6.98 -17.86
N LEU A 132 7.56 -6.28 -16.99
CA LEU A 132 6.14 -5.98 -17.18
C LEU A 132 5.90 -4.71 -17.99
N GLY A 133 6.88 -3.77 -18.04
CA GLY A 133 6.78 -2.52 -18.77
C GLY A 133 6.08 -1.38 -18.00
N HIS A 134 5.79 -1.57 -16.72
CA HIS A 134 5.19 -0.56 -15.84
C HIS A 134 5.69 -0.68 -14.39
N GLU A 135 5.40 0.32 -13.57
CA GLU A 135 5.83 0.36 -12.16
C GLU A 135 5.15 -0.75 -11.35
N VAL A 136 5.87 -1.30 -10.38
CA VAL A 136 5.41 -2.37 -9.48
C VAL A 136 5.73 -2.01 -8.05
N GLU A 137 4.82 -2.28 -7.13
CA GLU A 137 5.04 -2.19 -5.69
C GLU A 137 4.83 -3.55 -5.04
N LEU A 138 5.79 -3.99 -4.25
CA LEU A 138 5.81 -5.31 -3.64
C LEU A 138 5.72 -5.24 -2.11
N LYS A 139 4.78 -5.99 -1.54
CA LYS A 139 4.70 -6.22 -0.09
C LYS A 139 5.49 -7.46 0.26
N ASN A 140 6.53 -7.30 1.08
CA ASN A 140 7.33 -8.43 1.55
C ASN A 140 6.58 -9.24 2.60
N LEU A 141 6.51 -10.55 2.37
CA LEU A 141 5.95 -11.54 3.28
C LEU A 141 7.01 -12.63 3.52
N VAL A 142 7.26 -12.94 4.79
CA VAL A 142 8.16 -14.04 5.15
C VAL A 142 7.42 -15.37 5.00
N ASP A 143 7.96 -16.27 4.16
CA ASP A 143 7.46 -17.64 4.01
C ASP A 143 8.56 -18.65 4.43
N PRO A 144 8.45 -19.25 5.61
CA PRO A 144 9.45 -20.22 6.13
C PRO A 144 9.56 -21.50 5.28
N ARG A 145 8.63 -21.75 4.36
CA ARG A 145 8.67 -22.92 3.46
C ARG A 145 9.65 -22.74 2.29
N LEU A 146 10.08 -21.50 2.05
CA LEU A 146 11.14 -21.24 1.09
C LEU A 146 12.48 -21.67 1.69
N ILE A 147 13.26 -22.44 0.94
CA ILE A 147 14.64 -22.85 1.34
C ILE A 147 15.61 -21.69 1.12
N GLY A 148 15.29 -20.79 0.16
CA GLY A 148 16.08 -19.60 -0.17
C GLY A 148 15.63 -19.00 -1.50
N GLY A 149 16.11 -17.79 -1.78
CA GLY A 149 15.67 -16.99 -2.92
C GLY A 149 14.37 -16.25 -2.63
N VAL A 150 13.73 -15.76 -3.69
CA VAL A 150 12.49 -14.96 -3.61
C VAL A 150 11.47 -15.45 -4.62
N LYS A 151 10.19 -15.31 -4.29
CA LYS A 151 9.07 -15.56 -5.17
C LYS A 151 8.18 -14.33 -5.21
N VAL A 152 7.90 -13.81 -6.40
CA VAL A 152 7.02 -12.66 -6.60
C VAL A 152 5.72 -13.10 -7.24
N VAL A 153 4.60 -12.62 -6.73
CA VAL A 153 3.25 -12.88 -7.25
C VAL A 153 2.57 -11.54 -7.49
N ILE A 154 2.20 -11.26 -8.75
CA ILE A 154 1.51 -10.05 -9.18
C ILE A 154 0.34 -10.48 -10.04
N HIS A 155 -0.90 -10.28 -9.59
CA HIS A 155 -2.09 -10.80 -10.24
C HIS A 155 -1.93 -12.30 -10.56
N ASP A 156 -1.98 -12.66 -11.84
CA ASP A 156 -1.82 -14.03 -12.33
C ASP A 156 -0.36 -14.40 -12.68
N HIS A 157 0.57 -13.44 -12.57
CA HIS A 157 1.98 -13.66 -12.87
C HIS A 157 2.76 -14.11 -11.65
N VAL A 158 3.48 -15.22 -11.79
CA VAL A 158 4.37 -15.76 -10.74
C VAL A 158 5.80 -15.76 -11.28
N PHE A 159 6.67 -15.00 -10.59
CA PHE A 159 8.10 -14.97 -10.84
C PHE A 159 8.81 -15.73 -9.71
N ASP A 160 9.10 -17.01 -9.94
CA ASP A 160 9.72 -17.87 -8.94
C ASP A 160 11.23 -17.92 -9.13
N GLY A 161 11.96 -17.22 -8.26
CA GLY A 161 13.43 -17.23 -8.17
C GLY A 161 13.94 -18.05 -7.00
N SER A 162 13.10 -18.91 -6.40
CA SER A 162 13.49 -19.75 -5.27
C SER A 162 14.51 -20.82 -5.66
N ILE A 163 15.33 -21.23 -4.69
CA ILE A 163 16.29 -22.31 -4.86
C ILE A 163 15.57 -23.63 -5.19
N LYS A 164 14.41 -23.85 -4.57
CA LYS A 164 13.59 -25.04 -4.81
C LYS A 164 13.18 -25.14 -6.30
N TYR A 165 12.65 -24.06 -6.85
CA TYR A 165 12.24 -24.03 -8.27
C TYR A 165 13.43 -24.27 -9.22
N LYS A 166 14.60 -23.67 -8.92
CA LYS A 166 15.83 -23.89 -9.71
C LYS A 166 16.28 -25.35 -9.69
N LEU A 167 16.23 -26.00 -8.51
CA LEU A 167 16.56 -27.42 -8.38
C LEU A 167 15.58 -28.32 -9.15
N GLU A 168 14.28 -28.07 -9.02
CA GLU A 168 13.24 -28.81 -9.75
C GLU A 168 13.41 -28.66 -11.27
N THR A 169 13.70 -27.46 -11.74
CA THR A 169 13.94 -27.19 -13.17
C THR A 169 15.19 -27.91 -13.67
N LEU A 170 16.27 -27.90 -12.91
CA LEU A 170 17.49 -28.64 -13.25
C LEU A 170 17.25 -30.15 -13.28
N GLU A 171 16.54 -30.71 -12.31
CA GLU A 171 16.21 -32.13 -12.26
C GLU A 171 15.39 -32.54 -13.49
N ASN A 172 14.37 -31.75 -13.85
CA ASN A 172 13.56 -32.03 -15.04
C ASN A 172 14.37 -31.96 -16.34
N THR A 173 15.25 -30.97 -16.48
CA THR A 173 16.14 -30.83 -17.65
C THR A 173 17.11 -32.03 -17.75
N LEU A 174 17.60 -32.54 -16.63
CA LEU A 174 18.46 -33.72 -16.62
C LEU A 174 17.70 -35.02 -16.98
N LYS A 175 16.45 -35.15 -16.52
CA LYS A 175 15.58 -36.28 -16.87
C LYS A 175 15.26 -36.31 -18.38
N GLU A 176 14.92 -35.16 -18.96
CA GLU A 176 14.66 -35.03 -20.40
C GLU A 176 15.89 -35.41 -21.27
N ARG A 177 17.11 -34.97 -20.83
CA ARG A 177 18.35 -35.32 -21.53
C ARG A 177 18.76 -36.80 -21.42
N ARG A 178 18.24 -37.52 -20.42
CA ARG A 178 18.47 -38.97 -20.25
C ARG A 178 17.49 -39.84 -21.06
N SER A 179 16.39 -39.24 -21.51
CA SER A 179 15.33 -39.94 -22.26
C SER A 179 15.48 -39.81 -23.78
N ASN A 180 16.45 -39.01 -24.23
CA ASN A 180 16.90 -38.91 -25.63
C ASN A 180 18.29 -39.51 -25.78
#